data_e4376f33d49ad115c8ffd8aa8126426d
#
_entry.id   e4376f33d49ad115c8ffd8aa8126426d
#
_cell.length_a   1.000
_cell.length_b   1.000
_cell.length_c   1.000
_cell.angle_alpha   90.00
_cell.angle_beta   90.00
_cell.angle_gamma   90.00
#
_symmetry.space_group_name_H-M   'P 1'
#
loop_
_entity.id
_entity.type
_entity.pdbx_description
1 polymer ?
#
loop_
_entity_poly.entity_id
_entity_poly.type
_entity_poly.pdbx_seq_one_letter_code
_entity_poly.pdbx_strand_id
1 'polypeptide(L)'
;IPLCLVGSEMCIRDSKSTAQMIIENVKNNEDFGELAQQYSLSSNASSGGLMAWRKTVDMPELFEKALEKKAIGFISEPLESGSGFHILKLEDKRGEFVQFEDQWQSRHILLMPSAIRTVEETRQQLSDIRDRVLNGEDFGDLASEFSEDPGSAKQGGDLGWLGKGVLAPEFEETMLNSEIGEISEVFETQFGFHFLEVLGKRNHELTDELISNRAYQLLYASKFDVELENTLRTMRAEAFVEFKDLD
;
A
#
# COMPACT_ATOMS: atom_id res chain seq x y z
N ILE A 1 -15.13 14.83 -1.40
CA ILE A 1 -15.73 13.52 -1.76
C ILE A 1 -16.17 12.88 -0.45
N PRO A 2 -17.46 12.48 -0.30
CA PRO A 2 -17.92 11.92 0.95
C PRO A 2 -17.31 10.52 1.19
N LEU A 3 -16.39 10.44 2.13
CA LEU A 3 -15.91 9.19 2.70
C LEU A 3 -16.91 8.74 3.76
N CYS A 4 -17.30 7.47 3.77
CA CYS A 4 -18.11 6.87 4.81
C CYS A 4 -17.23 5.96 5.66
N LEU A 5 -17.34 6.10 6.98
CA LEU A 5 -16.60 5.30 7.95
C LEU A 5 -17.59 4.52 8.83
N VAL A 6 -17.18 3.34 9.22
CA VAL A 6 -17.78 2.60 10.33
C VAL A 6 -16.69 2.31 11.34
N GLY A 7 -17.01 2.43 12.61
CA GLY A 7 -16.06 2.22 13.69
C GLY A 7 -16.74 1.77 14.95
N SER A 8 -15.95 1.52 15.95
CA SER A 8 -16.41 1.24 17.32
C SER A 8 -15.95 2.36 18.24
N GLU A 9 -16.81 2.79 19.14
CA GLU A 9 -16.57 3.85 20.10
C GLU A 9 -16.69 3.32 21.52
N MET A 10 -15.78 3.73 22.39
CA MET A 10 -15.82 3.50 23.81
C MET A 10 -15.77 4.83 24.54
N CYS A 11 -16.78 5.15 25.34
CA CYS A 11 -16.84 6.35 26.17
C CYS A 11 -16.61 5.98 27.63
N ILE A 12 -15.62 6.59 28.27
CA ILE A 12 -15.20 6.35 29.66
C ILE A 12 -15.30 7.66 30.43
N ARG A 13 -16.11 7.68 31.50
CA ARG A 13 -16.40 8.94 32.21
C ARG A 13 -15.27 9.43 33.11
N ASP A 14 -14.56 8.54 33.78
CA ASP A 14 -13.88 8.95 35.03
C ASP A 14 -12.35 8.90 35.05
N SER A 15 -11.63 8.39 34.05
CA SER A 15 -10.18 8.54 34.08
C SER A 15 -9.46 8.29 32.76
N LYS A 16 -8.53 9.18 32.46
CA LYS A 16 -7.53 9.02 31.40
C LYS A 16 -6.68 7.75 31.58
N SER A 17 -6.42 7.35 32.84
CA SER A 17 -5.67 6.13 33.16
C SER A 17 -6.42 4.86 32.76
N THR A 18 -7.74 4.82 32.95
CA THR A 18 -8.57 3.69 32.49
C THR A 18 -8.57 3.61 30.95
N ALA A 19 -8.69 4.74 30.28
CA ALA A 19 -8.63 4.78 28.81
C ALA A 19 -7.25 4.30 28.28
N GLN A 20 -6.15 4.67 28.92
CA GLN A 20 -4.83 4.20 28.56
C GLN A 20 -4.64 2.70 28.80
N MET A 21 -5.12 2.17 29.94
CA MET A 21 -5.11 0.74 30.24
C MET A 21 -5.86 -0.05 29.15
N ILE A 22 -7.02 0.43 28.71
CA ILE A 22 -7.80 -0.22 27.67
C ILE A 22 -7.04 -0.25 26.34
N ILE A 23 -6.38 0.85 25.97
CA ILE A 23 -5.55 0.90 24.74
C ILE A 23 -4.41 -0.12 24.83
N GLU A 24 -3.77 -0.27 25.99
CA GLU A 24 -2.73 -1.28 26.19
C GLU A 24 -3.28 -2.70 26.05
N ASN A 25 -4.45 -2.97 26.60
CA ASN A 25 -5.11 -4.27 26.47
C ASN A 25 -5.43 -4.61 25.00
N VAL A 26 -5.95 -3.64 24.24
CA VAL A 26 -6.19 -3.85 22.80
C VAL A 26 -4.88 -4.06 22.04
N LYS A 27 -3.81 -3.34 22.36
CA LYS A 27 -2.47 -3.58 21.78
C LYS A 27 -1.91 -4.97 22.12
N ASN A 28 -2.35 -5.57 23.23
CA ASN A 28 -2.03 -6.94 23.63
C ASN A 28 -3.01 -7.98 23.05
N ASN A 29 -3.77 -7.63 22.00
CA ASN A 29 -4.72 -8.45 21.27
C ASN A 29 -6.01 -8.81 22.04
N GLU A 30 -6.40 -8.08 23.09
CA GLU A 30 -7.73 -8.19 23.64
C GLU A 30 -8.76 -7.59 22.67
N ASP A 31 -9.95 -8.17 22.64
CA ASP A 31 -11.02 -7.72 21.74
C ASP A 31 -11.59 -6.36 22.15
N PHE A 32 -11.59 -5.40 21.24
CA PHE A 32 -12.09 -4.05 21.48
C PHE A 32 -13.59 -4.07 21.86
N GLY A 33 -14.37 -4.93 21.21
CA GLY A 33 -15.80 -5.02 21.45
C GLY A 33 -16.12 -5.56 22.84
N GLU A 34 -15.37 -6.56 23.33
CA GLU A 34 -15.52 -7.10 24.69
C GLU A 34 -15.15 -6.05 25.74
N LEU A 35 -14.05 -5.31 25.53
CA LEU A 35 -13.65 -4.21 26.39
C LEU A 35 -14.69 -3.07 26.36
N ALA A 36 -15.29 -2.77 25.20
CA ALA A 36 -16.36 -1.79 25.11
C ALA A 36 -17.60 -2.22 25.88
N GLN A 37 -17.98 -3.49 25.86
CA GLN A 37 -19.08 -4.00 26.66
C GLN A 37 -18.82 -3.88 28.17
N GLN A 38 -17.57 -4.06 28.58
CA GLN A 38 -17.18 -4.03 29.98
C GLN A 38 -17.01 -2.63 30.56
N TYR A 39 -16.44 -1.71 29.80
CA TYR A 39 -15.99 -0.41 30.32
C TYR A 39 -16.71 0.80 29.72
N SER A 40 -17.39 0.67 28.56
CA SER A 40 -18.02 1.81 27.92
C SER A 40 -19.35 2.18 28.56
N LEU A 41 -19.57 3.48 28.71
CA LEU A 41 -20.84 4.07 29.14
C LEU A 41 -21.68 4.57 27.96
N SER A 42 -21.21 4.37 26.73
CA SER A 42 -21.96 4.76 25.54
C SER A 42 -23.20 3.89 25.32
N SER A 43 -24.20 4.40 24.64
CA SER A 43 -25.47 3.66 24.38
C SER A 43 -25.26 2.42 23.50
N ASN A 44 -24.15 2.33 22.77
CA ASN A 44 -23.76 1.22 21.91
C ASN A 44 -22.79 0.22 22.59
N ALA A 45 -22.49 0.40 23.88
CA ALA A 45 -21.62 -0.49 24.63
C ALA A 45 -22.01 -1.97 24.51
N SER A 46 -23.31 -2.29 24.65
CA SER A 46 -23.80 -3.66 24.51
C SER A 46 -23.59 -4.31 23.15
N SER A 47 -23.33 -3.50 22.12
CA SER A 47 -22.99 -3.93 20.76
C SER A 47 -21.49 -3.84 20.49
N GLY A 48 -20.64 -3.88 21.53
CA GLY A 48 -19.20 -3.75 21.39
C GLY A 48 -18.74 -2.35 20.95
N GLY A 49 -19.54 -1.32 21.23
CA GLY A 49 -19.24 0.05 20.81
C GLY A 49 -19.49 0.33 19.33
N LEU A 50 -20.00 -0.64 18.55
CA LEU A 50 -20.15 -0.50 17.10
C LEU A 50 -21.08 0.67 16.74
N MET A 51 -20.61 1.54 15.85
CA MET A 51 -21.38 2.64 15.29
C MET A 51 -21.86 2.27 13.88
N ALA A 52 -23.02 2.81 13.49
CA ALA A 52 -23.49 2.70 12.12
C ALA A 52 -22.57 3.49 11.15
N TRP A 53 -22.62 3.14 9.87
CA TRP A 53 -21.94 3.89 8.81
C TRP A 53 -22.31 5.36 8.85
N ARG A 54 -21.28 6.22 8.87
CA ARG A 54 -21.44 7.68 8.84
C ARG A 54 -20.53 8.31 7.80
N LYS A 55 -20.97 9.37 7.18
CA LYS A 55 -20.09 10.23 6.40
C LYS A 55 -19.16 10.97 7.36
N THR A 56 -17.92 11.20 6.95
CA THR A 56 -16.96 11.96 7.76
C THR A 56 -17.48 13.33 8.16
N VAL A 57 -18.16 14.03 7.23
CA VAL A 57 -18.77 15.35 7.48
C VAL A 57 -19.93 15.33 8.49
N ASP A 58 -20.50 14.17 8.79
CA ASP A 58 -21.59 14.00 9.76
C ASP A 58 -21.07 13.52 11.13
N MET A 59 -19.75 13.39 11.29
CA MET A 59 -19.10 13.01 12.55
C MET A 59 -18.75 14.25 13.38
N PRO A 60 -18.65 14.12 14.71
CA PRO A 60 -18.05 15.17 15.53
C PRO A 60 -16.65 15.51 15.03
N GLU A 61 -16.28 16.77 14.95
CA GLU A 61 -14.97 17.25 14.46
C GLU A 61 -13.79 16.57 15.17
N LEU A 62 -13.95 16.25 16.46
CA LEU A 62 -12.97 15.52 17.27
C LEU A 62 -12.71 14.12 16.71
N PHE A 63 -13.76 13.42 16.28
CA PHE A 63 -13.69 12.07 15.74
C PHE A 63 -13.18 12.08 14.29
N GLU A 64 -13.67 13.02 13.48
CA GLU A 64 -13.19 13.21 12.10
C GLU A 64 -11.67 13.41 12.07
N LYS A 65 -11.15 14.37 12.87
CA LYS A 65 -9.70 14.61 12.95
C LYS A 65 -8.89 13.41 13.45
N ALA A 66 -9.44 12.66 14.39
CA ALA A 66 -8.74 11.48 14.94
C ALA A 66 -8.65 10.33 13.93
N LEU A 67 -9.64 10.21 13.04
CA LEU A 67 -9.74 9.13 12.05
C LEU A 67 -9.25 9.54 10.64
N GLU A 68 -8.98 10.84 10.42
CA GLU A 68 -8.51 11.35 9.13
C GLU A 68 -7.24 10.63 8.70
N LYS A 69 -7.22 10.12 7.48
CA LYS A 69 -6.09 9.37 6.86
C LYS A 69 -5.57 8.18 7.67
N LYS A 70 -6.40 7.61 8.54
CA LYS A 70 -6.04 6.41 9.29
C LYS A 70 -6.42 5.14 8.53
N ALA A 71 -5.60 4.10 8.68
CA ALA A 71 -5.86 2.78 8.11
C ALA A 71 -6.97 2.05 8.90
N ILE A 72 -7.63 1.09 8.26
CA ILE A 72 -8.54 0.16 8.93
C ILE A 72 -7.78 -0.57 10.05
N GLY A 73 -8.44 -0.76 11.19
CA GLY A 73 -7.84 -1.31 12.41
C GLY A 73 -7.15 -0.27 13.30
N PHE A 74 -7.04 1.01 12.86
CA PHE A 74 -6.47 2.07 13.69
C PHE A 74 -7.28 2.27 14.97
N ILE A 75 -6.56 2.44 16.10
CA ILE A 75 -7.13 2.76 17.41
C ILE A 75 -6.60 4.14 17.83
N SER A 76 -7.51 5.05 18.18
CA SER A 76 -7.13 6.39 18.60
C SER A 76 -6.50 6.40 20.00
N GLU A 77 -5.71 7.44 20.28
CA GLU A 77 -5.43 7.84 21.66
C GLU A 77 -6.74 8.30 22.35
N PRO A 78 -6.76 8.40 23.70
CA PRO A 78 -7.95 8.88 24.41
C PRO A 78 -8.30 10.30 23.98
N LEU A 79 -9.49 10.49 23.45
CA LEU A 79 -10.03 11.78 23.01
C LEU A 79 -10.91 12.37 24.12
N GLU A 80 -10.53 13.50 24.63
CA GLU A 80 -11.26 14.18 25.70
C GLU A 80 -12.42 15.02 25.16
N SER A 81 -13.60 14.87 25.72
CA SER A 81 -14.79 15.66 25.42
C SER A 81 -15.53 16.03 26.69
N GLY A 82 -16.61 16.82 26.55
CA GLY A 82 -17.49 17.16 27.69
C GLY A 82 -18.22 15.99 28.31
N SER A 83 -18.27 14.82 27.65
CA SER A 83 -18.90 13.57 28.15
C SER A 83 -17.91 12.57 28.72
N GLY A 84 -16.61 12.83 28.60
CA GLY A 84 -15.55 11.92 29.07
C GLY A 84 -14.49 11.64 28.01
N PHE A 85 -13.78 10.53 28.18
CA PHE A 85 -12.75 10.08 27.24
C PHE A 85 -13.35 9.09 26.25
N HIS A 86 -13.06 9.30 24.97
CA HIS A 86 -13.48 8.42 23.89
C HIS A 86 -12.26 7.70 23.30
N ILE A 87 -12.41 6.42 23.02
CA ILE A 87 -11.45 5.65 22.24
C ILE A 87 -12.19 5.19 21.00
N LEU A 88 -11.62 5.43 19.83
CA LEU A 88 -12.19 5.06 18.55
C LEU A 88 -11.35 3.97 17.89
N LYS A 89 -12.02 2.98 17.33
CA LYS A 89 -11.42 2.01 16.44
C LYS A 89 -12.05 2.14 15.06
N LEU A 90 -11.24 2.27 14.01
CA LEU A 90 -11.72 2.31 12.65
C LEU A 90 -11.92 0.87 12.15
N GLU A 91 -13.15 0.44 11.97
CA GLU A 91 -13.47 -0.93 11.55
C GLU A 91 -13.45 -1.09 10.04
N ASP A 92 -13.99 -0.12 9.30
CA ASP A 92 -14.06 -0.17 7.85
C ASP A 92 -14.28 1.21 7.25
N LYS A 93 -13.98 1.37 5.93
CA LYS A 93 -14.17 2.56 5.14
C LYS A 93 -14.86 2.24 3.82
N ARG A 94 -15.64 3.18 3.29
CA ARG A 94 -16.18 3.10 1.93
C ARG A 94 -16.34 4.49 1.33
N GLY A 95 -16.20 4.57 0.02
CA GLY A 95 -16.33 5.80 -0.74
C GLY A 95 -15.97 5.56 -2.20
N GLU A 96 -16.14 6.56 -3.04
CA GLU A 96 -15.90 6.47 -4.48
C GLU A 96 -14.45 6.07 -4.82
N PHE A 97 -13.49 6.43 -3.96
CA PHE A 97 -12.06 6.18 -4.17
C PHE A 97 -11.45 5.21 -3.16
N VAL A 98 -12.27 4.61 -2.29
CA VAL A 98 -11.75 3.59 -1.37
C VAL A 98 -11.49 2.32 -2.16
N GLN A 99 -10.23 2.03 -2.38
CA GLN A 99 -9.77 0.82 -3.08
C GLN A 99 -8.65 0.16 -2.30
N PHE A 100 -8.68 -1.16 -2.32
CA PHE A 100 -7.66 -2.01 -1.73
C PHE A 100 -7.05 -2.88 -2.81
N GLU A 101 -5.75 -3.10 -2.71
CA GLU A 101 -4.99 -3.96 -3.60
C GLU A 101 -4.20 -4.99 -2.79
N ASP A 102 -4.28 -6.25 -3.20
CA ASP A 102 -3.37 -7.26 -2.68
C ASP A 102 -1.97 -7.02 -3.25
N GLN A 103 -0.98 -6.87 -2.37
CA GLN A 103 0.41 -6.67 -2.72
C GLN A 103 1.27 -7.78 -2.11
N TRP A 104 2.31 -8.13 -2.84
CA TRP A 104 3.33 -9.09 -2.43
C TRP A 104 4.68 -8.40 -2.34
N GLN A 105 5.42 -8.70 -1.29
CA GLN A 105 6.84 -8.37 -1.23
C GLN A 105 7.61 -9.61 -1.61
N SER A 106 8.50 -9.50 -2.58
CA SER A 106 9.35 -10.58 -3.03
C SER A 106 10.77 -10.11 -3.27
N ARG A 107 11.72 -11.06 -3.20
CA ARG A 107 13.09 -10.86 -3.64
C ARG A 107 13.45 -11.94 -4.65
N HIS A 108 14.37 -11.62 -5.56
CA HIS A 108 14.75 -12.52 -6.63
C HIS A 108 16.24 -12.45 -6.99
N ILE A 109 16.71 -13.46 -7.70
CA ILE A 109 18.00 -13.44 -8.39
C ILE A 109 17.73 -13.69 -9.86
N LEU A 110 18.30 -12.84 -10.73
CA LEU A 110 18.23 -12.92 -12.18
C LEU A 110 19.59 -13.26 -12.75
N LEU A 111 19.65 -14.23 -13.66
CA LEU A 111 20.78 -14.44 -14.56
C LEU A 111 20.32 -14.44 -16.02
N MET A 112 21.11 -13.79 -16.89
CA MET A 112 20.81 -13.68 -18.32
C MET A 112 21.77 -14.54 -19.14
N PRO A 113 21.29 -15.29 -20.14
CA PRO A 113 22.15 -15.89 -21.15
C PRO A 113 22.97 -14.82 -21.88
N SER A 114 24.20 -15.13 -22.28
CA SER A 114 25.09 -14.19 -22.96
C SER A 114 25.90 -14.89 -24.05
N ALA A 115 26.74 -14.14 -24.76
CA ALA A 115 27.62 -14.71 -25.78
C ALA A 115 28.63 -15.73 -25.25
N ILE A 116 28.93 -15.68 -23.94
CA ILE A 116 29.91 -16.57 -23.27
C ILE A 116 29.26 -17.53 -22.27
N ARG A 117 27.94 -17.46 -22.08
CA ARG A 117 27.17 -18.30 -21.16
C ARG A 117 25.86 -18.71 -21.84
N THR A 118 25.77 -19.96 -22.19
CA THR A 118 24.61 -20.54 -22.86
C THR A 118 23.37 -20.54 -21.96
N VAL A 119 22.21 -20.75 -22.55
CA VAL A 119 20.93 -20.88 -21.83
C VAL A 119 21.02 -21.97 -20.76
N GLU A 120 21.57 -23.14 -21.11
CA GLU A 120 21.67 -24.26 -20.19
C GLU A 120 22.67 -24.00 -19.06
N GLU A 121 23.82 -23.42 -19.36
CA GLU A 121 24.80 -23.03 -18.34
C GLU A 121 24.24 -21.96 -17.40
N THR A 122 23.46 -21.00 -17.92
CA THR A 122 22.79 -19.97 -17.11
C THR A 122 21.80 -20.60 -16.12
N ARG A 123 20.97 -21.50 -16.63
CA ARG A 123 19.99 -22.21 -15.80
C ARG A 123 20.65 -23.06 -14.72
N GLN A 124 21.71 -23.81 -15.07
CA GLN A 124 22.46 -24.63 -14.13
C GLN A 124 23.12 -23.76 -13.05
N GLN A 125 23.78 -22.66 -13.45
CA GLN A 125 24.41 -21.75 -12.49
C GLN A 125 23.38 -21.17 -11.51
N LEU A 126 22.20 -20.78 -12.01
CA LEU A 126 21.14 -20.24 -11.14
C LEU A 126 20.59 -21.32 -10.20
N SER A 127 20.46 -22.55 -10.66
CA SER A 127 20.10 -23.71 -9.82
C SER A 127 21.12 -23.95 -8.72
N ASP A 128 22.41 -23.88 -9.03
CA ASP A 128 23.47 -24.01 -8.03
C ASP A 128 23.43 -22.91 -6.97
N ILE A 129 23.12 -21.67 -7.37
CA ILE A 129 22.94 -20.55 -6.44
C ILE A 129 21.70 -20.77 -5.56
N ARG A 130 20.58 -21.22 -6.14
CA ARG A 130 19.37 -21.59 -5.40
C ARG A 130 19.65 -22.65 -4.34
N ASP A 131 20.42 -23.69 -4.69
CA ASP A 131 20.81 -24.75 -3.77
C ASP A 131 21.66 -24.22 -2.61
N ARG A 132 22.50 -23.21 -2.83
CA ARG A 132 23.24 -22.51 -1.76
C ARG A 132 22.29 -21.81 -0.80
N VAL A 133 21.25 -21.12 -1.31
CA VAL A 133 20.21 -20.52 -0.46
C VAL A 133 19.49 -21.58 0.37
N LEU A 134 19.08 -22.68 -0.26
CA LEU A 134 18.41 -23.80 0.43
C LEU A 134 19.29 -24.46 1.51
N ASN A 135 20.61 -24.39 1.35
CA ASN A 135 21.58 -24.86 2.32
C ASN A 135 21.92 -23.82 3.41
N GLY A 136 21.27 -22.66 3.40
CA GLY A 136 21.32 -21.65 4.48
C GLY A 136 22.28 -20.49 4.24
N GLU A 137 22.80 -20.30 3.03
CA GLU A 137 23.52 -19.07 2.68
C GLU A 137 22.52 -17.91 2.55
N ASP A 138 22.97 -16.69 2.87
CA ASP A 138 22.10 -15.51 2.85
C ASP A 138 21.68 -15.15 1.42
N PHE A 139 20.36 -15.05 1.20
CA PHE A 139 19.79 -14.73 -0.10
C PHE A 139 20.27 -13.36 -0.60
N GLY A 140 20.30 -12.36 0.27
CA GLY A 140 20.64 -10.98 -0.08
C GLY A 140 22.10 -10.84 -0.49
N ASP A 141 23.00 -11.56 0.17
CA ASP A 141 24.43 -11.60 -0.18
C ASP A 141 24.61 -12.24 -1.56
N LEU A 142 23.95 -13.39 -1.81
CA LEU A 142 24.00 -14.05 -3.10
C LEU A 142 23.36 -13.22 -4.23
N ALA A 143 22.26 -12.53 -3.94
CA ALA A 143 21.65 -11.61 -4.90
C ALA A 143 22.61 -10.45 -5.25
N SER A 144 23.28 -9.89 -4.25
CA SER A 144 24.24 -8.80 -4.45
C SER A 144 25.48 -9.22 -5.23
N GLU A 145 25.89 -10.47 -5.09
CA GLU A 145 27.06 -11.04 -5.77
C GLU A 145 26.77 -11.50 -7.20
N PHE A 146 25.62 -12.17 -7.41
CA PHE A 146 25.34 -12.90 -8.65
C PHE A 146 24.22 -12.33 -9.49
N SER A 147 23.26 -11.58 -8.90
CA SER A 147 22.11 -11.10 -9.66
C SER A 147 22.53 -10.07 -10.72
N GLU A 148 22.05 -10.26 -11.93
CA GLU A 148 22.24 -9.37 -13.06
C GLU A 148 21.07 -8.35 -13.19
N ASP A 149 20.15 -8.31 -12.23
CA ASP A 149 19.12 -7.27 -12.17
C ASP A 149 19.70 -5.94 -11.64
N PRO A 150 19.82 -4.88 -12.47
CA PRO A 150 20.39 -3.62 -12.04
C PRO A 150 19.50 -2.89 -11.02
N GLY A 151 18.22 -3.24 -10.95
CA GLY A 151 17.22 -2.59 -10.08
C GLY A 151 17.26 -3.08 -8.63
N SER A 152 17.47 -4.37 -8.41
CA SER A 152 17.33 -4.98 -7.08
C SER A 152 18.58 -5.67 -6.55
N ALA A 153 19.56 -6.03 -7.39
CA ALA A 153 20.74 -6.80 -6.98
C ALA A 153 21.44 -6.22 -5.73
N LYS A 154 21.71 -4.90 -5.73
CA LYS A 154 22.39 -4.21 -4.62
C LYS A 154 21.53 -4.06 -3.37
N GLN A 155 20.24 -4.28 -3.47
CA GLN A 155 19.29 -4.31 -2.36
C GLN A 155 18.94 -5.75 -1.93
N GLY A 156 19.84 -6.70 -2.22
CA GLY A 156 19.62 -8.11 -1.88
C GLY A 156 18.53 -8.79 -2.67
N GLY A 157 18.23 -8.28 -3.87
CA GLY A 157 17.18 -8.78 -4.75
C GLY A 157 15.75 -8.29 -4.41
N ASP A 158 15.58 -7.43 -3.40
CA ASP A 158 14.25 -6.95 -2.94
C ASP A 158 13.59 -6.07 -4.01
N LEU A 159 12.38 -6.45 -4.41
CA LEU A 159 11.52 -5.72 -5.34
C LEU A 159 10.53 -4.80 -4.64
N GLY A 160 10.47 -4.84 -3.30
CA GLY A 160 9.47 -4.12 -2.52
C GLY A 160 8.07 -4.71 -2.65
N TRP A 161 7.07 -3.90 -2.27
CA TRP A 161 5.67 -4.27 -2.34
C TRP A 161 5.10 -3.95 -3.73
N LEU A 162 4.62 -4.97 -4.43
CA LEU A 162 4.08 -4.84 -5.78
C LEU A 162 2.68 -5.47 -5.86
N GLY A 163 1.79 -4.80 -6.59
CA GLY A 163 0.48 -5.31 -6.96
C GLY A 163 0.53 -6.19 -8.20
N LYS A 164 -0.63 -6.70 -8.59
CA LYS A 164 -0.78 -7.51 -9.82
C LYS A 164 -0.59 -6.66 -11.07
N GLY A 165 -0.07 -7.28 -12.13
CA GLY A 165 0.10 -6.67 -13.46
C GLY A 165 1.33 -5.77 -13.60
N VAL A 166 2.24 -5.76 -12.61
CA VAL A 166 3.48 -4.97 -12.63
C VAL A 166 4.66 -5.77 -13.16
N LEU A 167 4.68 -7.07 -12.89
CA LEU A 167 5.79 -7.98 -13.23
C LEU A 167 5.52 -8.77 -14.51
N ALA A 168 6.54 -9.41 -15.04
CA ALA A 168 6.36 -10.35 -16.15
C ALA A 168 5.37 -11.47 -15.77
N PRO A 169 4.52 -11.94 -16.70
CA PRO A 169 3.46 -12.90 -16.38
C PRO A 169 3.96 -14.16 -15.68
N GLU A 170 5.08 -14.71 -16.13
CA GLU A 170 5.68 -15.94 -15.58
C GLU A 170 6.21 -15.70 -14.16
N PHE A 171 6.76 -14.51 -13.92
CA PHE A 171 7.22 -14.10 -12.60
C PHE A 171 6.03 -13.92 -11.64
N GLU A 172 4.98 -13.22 -12.10
CA GLU A 172 3.76 -13.00 -11.31
C GLU A 172 3.08 -14.34 -10.97
N GLU A 173 2.95 -15.25 -11.93
CA GLU A 173 2.37 -16.57 -11.71
C GLU A 173 3.14 -17.34 -10.64
N THR A 174 4.47 -17.34 -10.71
CA THR A 174 5.31 -18.01 -9.72
C THR A 174 5.16 -17.38 -8.34
N MET A 175 5.19 -16.04 -8.25
CA MET A 175 5.01 -15.30 -7.00
C MET A 175 3.66 -15.57 -6.34
N LEU A 176 2.57 -15.61 -7.14
CA LEU A 176 1.21 -15.83 -6.62
C LEU A 176 0.98 -17.25 -6.10
N ASN A 177 1.71 -18.23 -6.65
CA ASN A 177 1.60 -19.65 -6.30
C ASN A 177 2.56 -20.07 -5.18
N SER A 178 3.55 -19.24 -4.83
CA SER A 178 4.51 -19.53 -3.76
C SER A 178 3.98 -19.15 -2.39
N GLU A 179 4.33 -19.93 -1.36
CA GLU A 179 4.07 -19.59 0.03
C GLU A 179 5.08 -18.57 0.56
N ILE A 180 4.73 -17.87 1.65
CA ILE A 180 5.64 -16.91 2.29
C ILE A 180 6.84 -17.66 2.88
N GLY A 181 8.05 -17.25 2.51
CA GLY A 181 9.31 -17.86 2.91
C GLY A 181 9.74 -19.05 2.04
N GLU A 182 8.97 -19.37 1.01
CA GLU A 182 9.32 -20.43 0.05
C GLU A 182 10.26 -19.90 -1.03
N ILE A 183 11.32 -20.67 -1.33
CA ILE A 183 12.21 -20.43 -2.46
C ILE A 183 11.67 -21.19 -3.67
N SER A 184 11.25 -20.46 -4.69
CA SER A 184 10.68 -21.04 -5.91
C SER A 184 11.68 -21.93 -6.68
N GLU A 185 11.17 -22.75 -7.58
CA GLU A 185 11.99 -23.35 -8.63
C GLU A 185 12.54 -22.28 -9.59
N VAL A 186 13.57 -22.64 -10.37
CA VAL A 186 14.10 -21.76 -11.43
C VAL A 186 13.12 -21.73 -12.59
N PHE A 187 12.67 -20.53 -12.97
CA PHE A 187 11.78 -20.29 -14.09
C PHE A 187 12.36 -19.26 -15.07
N GLU A 188 11.81 -19.20 -16.26
CA GLU A 188 12.26 -18.33 -17.35
C GLU A 188 11.24 -17.22 -17.61
N THR A 189 11.74 -16.01 -17.89
CA THR A 189 10.97 -14.88 -18.40
C THR A 189 11.67 -14.29 -19.63
N GLN A 190 11.08 -13.28 -20.25
CA GLN A 190 11.73 -12.52 -21.34
C GLN A 190 13.07 -11.88 -20.94
N PHE A 191 13.37 -11.72 -19.66
CA PHE A 191 14.58 -11.10 -19.14
C PHE A 191 15.70 -12.10 -18.83
N GLY A 192 15.38 -13.38 -18.73
CA GLY A 192 16.32 -14.45 -18.39
C GLY A 192 15.73 -15.43 -17.39
N PHE A 193 16.60 -16.09 -16.63
CA PHE A 193 16.23 -17.07 -15.60
C PHE A 193 16.17 -16.44 -14.23
N HIS A 194 15.15 -16.78 -13.46
CA HIS A 194 14.91 -16.29 -12.12
C HIS A 194 14.64 -17.44 -11.15
N PHE A 195 14.90 -17.20 -9.89
CA PHE A 195 14.13 -17.77 -8.79
C PHE A 195 13.81 -16.68 -7.78
N LEU A 196 12.75 -16.84 -7.02
CA LEU A 196 12.26 -15.85 -6.10
C LEU A 196 11.93 -16.42 -4.73
N GLU A 197 11.79 -15.53 -3.76
CA GLU A 197 11.22 -15.79 -2.45
C GLU A 197 10.15 -14.75 -2.17
N VAL A 198 8.98 -15.18 -1.69
CA VAL A 198 7.92 -14.30 -1.23
C VAL A 198 8.14 -13.97 0.24
N LEU A 199 8.39 -12.71 0.57
CA LEU A 199 8.65 -12.24 1.93
C LEU A 199 7.37 -11.93 2.71
N GLY A 200 6.32 -11.54 1.99
CA GLY A 200 5.05 -11.19 2.62
C GLY A 200 3.93 -10.90 1.63
N LYS A 201 2.71 -10.90 2.18
CA LYS A 201 1.49 -10.48 1.49
C LYS A 201 0.75 -9.48 2.35
N ARG A 202 0.21 -8.42 1.74
CA ARG A 202 -0.64 -7.44 2.42
C ARG A 202 -1.80 -7.02 1.53
N ASN A 203 -2.86 -6.56 2.17
CA ASN A 203 -3.90 -5.81 1.51
C ASN A 203 -3.63 -4.32 1.74
N HIS A 204 -3.27 -3.59 0.69
CA HIS A 204 -2.87 -2.18 0.76
C HIS A 204 -4.00 -1.27 0.31
N GLU A 205 -4.24 -0.20 1.07
CA GLU A 205 -5.25 0.80 0.73
C GLU A 205 -4.65 1.86 -0.22
N LEU A 206 -5.21 1.98 -1.42
CA LEU A 206 -4.79 2.93 -2.46
C LEU A 206 -5.58 4.26 -2.43
N THR A 207 -6.39 4.48 -1.40
CA THR A 207 -7.34 5.61 -1.35
C THR A 207 -6.66 6.96 -1.51
N ASP A 208 -5.56 7.20 -0.78
CA ASP A 208 -4.84 8.49 -0.81
C ASP A 208 -4.15 8.72 -2.16
N GLU A 209 -3.57 7.68 -2.77
CA GLU A 209 -2.95 7.74 -4.10
C GLU A 209 -3.99 8.04 -5.18
N LEU A 210 -5.15 7.38 -5.13
CA LEU A 210 -6.22 7.61 -6.09
C LEU A 210 -6.80 9.02 -5.98
N ILE A 211 -7.04 9.51 -4.76
CA ILE A 211 -7.49 10.88 -4.52
C ILE A 211 -6.46 11.88 -5.04
N SER A 212 -5.18 11.68 -4.72
CA SER A 212 -4.09 12.55 -5.14
C SER A 212 -3.95 12.58 -6.66
N ASN A 213 -3.97 11.42 -7.32
CA ASN A 213 -3.90 11.30 -8.77
C ASN A 213 -5.11 11.97 -9.44
N ARG A 214 -6.31 11.78 -8.88
CA ARG A 214 -7.52 12.44 -9.41
C ARG A 214 -7.46 13.94 -9.26
N ALA A 215 -7.02 14.44 -8.11
CA ALA A 215 -6.83 15.88 -7.87
C ALA A 215 -5.79 16.47 -8.84
N TYR A 216 -4.66 15.76 -9.04
CA TYR A 216 -3.64 16.17 -10.01
C TYR A 216 -4.19 16.25 -11.43
N GLN A 217 -4.93 15.23 -11.88
CA GLN A 217 -5.53 15.21 -13.23
C GLN A 217 -6.51 16.38 -13.45
N LEU A 218 -7.35 16.67 -12.43
CA LEU A 218 -8.29 17.79 -12.49
C LEU A 218 -7.57 19.13 -12.55
N LEU A 219 -6.53 19.33 -11.73
CA LEU A 219 -5.70 20.54 -11.74
C LEU A 219 -4.95 20.70 -13.05
N TYR A 220 -4.37 19.60 -13.55
CA TYR A 220 -3.66 19.61 -14.83
C TYR A 220 -4.59 19.99 -15.98
N ALA A 221 -5.76 19.33 -16.08
CA ALA A 221 -6.75 19.65 -17.11
C ALA A 221 -7.23 21.11 -17.02
N SER A 222 -7.49 21.62 -15.80
CA SER A 222 -7.95 22.99 -15.62
C SER A 222 -6.92 24.08 -15.98
N LYS A 223 -5.63 23.77 -15.87
CA LYS A 223 -4.53 24.70 -16.17
C LYS A 223 -3.99 24.54 -17.58
N PHE A 224 -4.06 23.34 -18.14
CA PHE A 224 -3.45 23.02 -19.43
C PHE A 224 -3.97 23.93 -20.57
N ASP A 225 -5.29 24.09 -20.67
CA ASP A 225 -5.90 24.91 -21.72
C ASP A 225 -5.49 26.39 -21.62
N VAL A 226 -5.42 26.90 -20.38
CA VAL A 226 -5.03 28.31 -20.13
C VAL A 226 -3.55 28.52 -20.48
N GLU A 227 -2.67 27.61 -20.05
CA GLU A 227 -1.24 27.70 -20.34
C GLU A 227 -0.95 27.47 -21.82
N LEU A 228 -1.67 26.58 -22.48
CA LEU A 228 -1.57 26.36 -23.92
C LEU A 228 -1.96 27.62 -24.67
N GLU A 229 -3.09 28.26 -24.33
CA GLU A 229 -3.54 29.49 -24.97
C GLU A 229 -2.55 30.64 -24.76
N ASN A 230 -2.04 30.81 -23.54
CA ASN A 230 -1.02 31.79 -23.22
C ASN A 230 0.27 31.56 -24.02
N THR A 231 0.72 30.31 -24.08
CA THR A 231 1.93 29.91 -24.84
C THR A 231 1.75 30.21 -26.33
N LEU A 232 0.60 29.80 -26.90
CA LEU A 232 0.30 30.09 -28.32
C LEU A 232 0.21 31.59 -28.60
N ARG A 233 -0.32 32.39 -27.68
CA ARG A 233 -0.38 33.85 -27.78
C ARG A 233 1.02 34.45 -27.75
N THR A 234 1.88 34.00 -26.85
CA THR A 234 3.28 34.44 -26.77
C THR A 234 4.05 34.07 -28.05
N MET A 235 3.95 32.82 -28.49
CA MET A 235 4.57 32.36 -29.71
C MET A 235 4.14 33.17 -30.94
N ARG A 236 2.84 33.51 -31.05
CA ARG A 236 2.32 34.35 -32.14
C ARG A 236 2.85 35.78 -32.08
N ALA A 237 3.03 36.32 -30.86
CA ALA A 237 3.57 37.68 -30.67
C ALA A 237 5.08 37.76 -31.03
N GLU A 238 5.81 36.68 -30.81
CA GLU A 238 7.25 36.59 -31.09
C GLU A 238 7.59 36.12 -32.51
N ALA A 239 6.66 35.43 -33.19
CA ALA A 239 6.86 34.87 -34.52
C ALA A 239 6.35 35.82 -35.60
N PHE A 240 7.09 35.88 -36.74
CA PHE A 240 6.56 36.46 -37.96
C PHE A 240 5.61 35.45 -38.64
N VAL A 241 4.32 35.80 -38.74
CA VAL A 241 3.30 34.93 -39.33
C VAL A 241 2.88 35.51 -40.68
N GLU A 242 3.20 34.82 -41.77
CA GLU A 242 2.73 35.13 -43.12
C GLU A 242 1.62 34.16 -43.52
N PHE A 243 0.43 34.68 -43.80
CA PHE A 243 -0.67 33.91 -44.37
C PHE A 243 -0.53 33.88 -45.89
N LYS A 244 -0.34 32.71 -46.49
CA LYS A 244 -0.38 32.52 -47.94
C LYS A 244 -1.80 32.04 -48.30
N ASP A 245 -2.48 32.83 -49.15
CA ASP A 245 -3.71 32.36 -49.78
C ASP A 245 -3.31 31.24 -50.73
N LEU A 246 -3.88 30.06 -50.53
CA LEU A 246 -3.77 28.93 -51.44
C LEU A 246 -4.93 29.04 -52.41
N ASP A 247 -4.62 29.61 -53.62
CA ASP A 247 -5.53 29.59 -54.78
C ASP A 247 -5.76 28.14 -55.30
#